data_c81c7a1828a06dbf5df0fb82bdaea442
#
_entry.id   c81c7a1828a06dbf5df0fb82bdaea442
#
_cell.length_a   1.000
_cell.length_b   1.000
_cell.length_c   1.000
_cell.angle_alpha   90.00
_cell.angle_beta   90.00
_cell.angle_gamma   90.00
#
_symmetry.space_group_name_H-M   'P 1'
#
loop_
_entity.id
_entity.type
_entity.pdbx_description
1 polymer ?
#
loop_
_entity_poly.entity_id
_entity_poly.type
_entity_poly.pdbx_seq_one_letter_code
_entity_poly.pdbx_strand_id
1 'polypeptide(L)'
;CKNKGIIPFIDLVYQGLGKGVNDDVLGIRKLVKIVPEVIITISSSKTFGVYRDRCGLIAVITDLNKVKSDSLETMLSEIARELYFHPPDHAAEIINILLNDKILKNEWLSEISCMQKRIVSLREKFSKSLQNKLQTDYFSFLNVQNGMFSRLPISEKGIMTLRKENGIYF
;
A
#
# COMPACT_ATOMS: atom_id res chain seq x y z
N CYS A 1 -0.79 -0.15 21.57
CA CYS A 1 -0.37 1.26 21.36
C CYS A 1 -0.88 2.15 22.48
N LYS A 2 -2.21 2.37 22.62
CA LYS A 2 -2.78 3.32 23.59
C LYS A 2 -2.20 3.20 25.03
N ASN A 3 -2.20 2.00 25.60
CA ASN A 3 -1.74 1.78 26.98
C ASN A 3 -0.22 1.89 27.18
N LYS A 4 0.54 1.95 26.09
CA LYS A 4 2.01 2.06 26.12
C LYS A 4 2.53 3.41 25.59
N GLY A 5 1.64 4.36 25.28
CA GLY A 5 2.03 5.65 24.70
C GLY A 5 2.73 5.55 23.34
N ILE A 6 2.46 4.48 22.56
CA ILE A 6 3.09 4.28 21.25
C ILE A 6 2.20 4.92 20.18
N ILE A 7 2.78 5.82 19.39
CA ILE A 7 2.14 6.41 18.22
C ILE A 7 2.31 5.44 17.04
N PRO A 8 1.22 4.89 16.48
CA PRO A 8 1.31 4.08 15.27
C PRO A 8 1.74 4.92 14.07
N PHE A 9 2.70 4.39 13.31
CA PHE A 9 3.10 4.91 12.01
C PHE A 9 2.70 3.88 10.95
N ILE A 10 1.88 4.30 9.99
CA ILE A 10 1.33 3.42 8.96
C ILE A 10 1.83 3.87 7.60
N ASP A 11 2.45 2.97 6.86
CA ASP A 11 2.88 3.19 5.49
C ASP A 11 1.91 2.46 4.53
N LEU A 12 1.11 3.23 3.80
CA LEU A 12 0.06 2.74 2.89
C LEU A 12 0.48 2.96 1.44
N VAL A 13 1.05 1.94 0.83
CA VAL A 13 1.61 2.03 -0.54
C VAL A 13 0.75 1.31 -1.59
N TYR A 14 -0.01 0.29 -1.19
CA TYR A 14 -0.68 -0.65 -2.10
C TYR A 14 -2.20 -0.71 -1.89
N GLN A 15 -2.82 0.39 -1.50
CA GLN A 15 -4.27 0.46 -1.30
C GLN A 15 -5.02 0.10 -2.58
N GLY A 16 -5.99 -0.79 -2.46
CA GLY A 16 -6.81 -1.28 -3.56
C GLY A 16 -6.33 -2.61 -4.15
N LEU A 17 -5.09 -3.04 -3.88
CA LEU A 17 -4.50 -4.25 -4.43
C LEU A 17 -4.61 -5.49 -3.50
N GLY A 18 -5.17 -5.32 -2.31
CA GLY A 18 -5.46 -6.41 -1.39
C GLY A 18 -6.86 -6.99 -1.61
N LYS A 19 -7.84 -6.40 -0.96
CA LYS A 19 -9.27 -6.77 -1.04
C LYS A 19 -10.12 -5.69 -1.70
N GLY A 20 -9.53 -4.54 -2.00
CA GLY A 20 -10.19 -3.39 -2.59
C GLY A 20 -9.91 -2.10 -1.84
N VAL A 21 -10.15 -0.96 -2.50
CA VAL A 21 -9.78 0.38 -2.01
C VAL A 21 -10.33 0.68 -0.62
N ASN A 22 -11.57 0.24 -0.32
CA ASN A 22 -12.20 0.47 0.97
C ASN A 22 -11.82 -0.56 2.03
N ASP A 23 -11.70 -1.83 1.64
CA ASP A 23 -11.43 -2.92 2.57
C ASP A 23 -9.99 -2.89 3.09
N ASP A 24 -9.05 -2.49 2.25
CA ASP A 24 -7.63 -2.42 2.61
C ASP A 24 -7.36 -1.39 3.73
N VAL A 25 -8.23 -0.40 3.90
CA VAL A 25 -8.08 0.64 4.94
C VAL A 25 -8.97 0.41 6.17
N LEU A 26 -9.75 -0.68 6.24
CA LEU A 26 -10.61 -0.97 7.39
C LEU A 26 -9.84 -1.07 8.71
N GLY A 27 -8.64 -1.67 8.67
CA GLY A 27 -7.75 -1.75 9.83
C GLY A 27 -7.34 -0.37 10.34
N ILE A 28 -6.97 0.51 9.42
CA ILE A 28 -6.59 1.91 9.71
C ILE A 28 -7.78 2.66 10.31
N ARG A 29 -8.95 2.57 9.68
CA ARG A 29 -10.18 3.21 10.16
C ARG A 29 -10.62 2.74 11.56
N LYS A 30 -10.33 1.49 11.91
CA LYS A 30 -10.57 0.98 13.27
C LYS A 30 -9.51 1.51 14.24
N LEU A 31 -8.25 1.53 13.83
CA LEU A 31 -7.14 1.96 14.68
C LEU A 31 -7.28 3.43 15.11
N VAL A 32 -7.60 4.33 14.18
CA VAL A 32 -7.79 5.77 14.47
C VAL A 32 -8.92 6.07 15.44
N LYS A 33 -9.85 5.13 15.64
CA LYS A 33 -10.91 5.24 16.65
C LYS A 33 -10.48 4.81 18.07
N ILE A 34 -9.35 4.10 18.16
CA ILE A 34 -8.89 3.47 19.40
C ILE A 34 -7.73 4.25 20.02
N VAL A 35 -6.83 4.76 19.17
CA VAL A 35 -5.63 5.47 19.62
C VAL A 35 -5.78 6.98 19.39
N PRO A 36 -5.19 7.82 20.27
CA PRO A 36 -5.36 9.27 20.19
C PRO A 36 -4.56 9.89 19.02
N GLU A 37 -3.51 9.24 18.60
CA GLU A 37 -2.59 9.77 17.60
C GLU A 37 -2.14 8.69 16.63
N VAL A 38 -2.12 9.01 15.33
CA VAL A 38 -1.66 8.13 14.25
C VAL A 38 -0.99 8.97 13.17
N ILE A 39 0.11 8.50 12.66
CA ILE A 39 0.76 9.06 11.46
C ILE A 39 0.54 8.06 10.33
N ILE A 40 0.07 8.54 9.18
CA ILE A 40 -0.18 7.73 8.00
C ILE A 40 0.57 8.35 6.82
N THR A 41 1.42 7.58 6.16
CA THR A 41 2.00 7.94 4.87
C THR A 41 1.31 7.16 3.77
N ILE A 42 0.97 7.84 2.68
CA ILE A 42 0.26 7.25 1.54
C ILE A 42 1.08 7.53 0.29
N SER A 43 1.43 6.47 -0.45
CA SER A 43 2.09 6.63 -1.74
C SER A 43 1.08 6.53 -2.89
N SER A 44 1.17 7.46 -3.81
CA SER A 44 0.37 7.45 -5.04
C SER A 44 0.99 6.61 -6.16
N SER A 45 2.25 6.22 -6.01
CA SER A 45 3.03 5.58 -7.07
C SER A 45 2.35 4.34 -7.66
N LYS A 46 1.80 3.43 -6.85
CA LYS A 46 1.22 2.17 -7.32
C LYS A 46 -0.27 2.31 -7.63
N THR A 47 -1.01 2.91 -6.72
CA THR A 47 -2.47 3.02 -6.81
C THR A 47 -2.93 3.94 -7.95
N PHE A 48 -2.13 4.95 -8.29
CA PHE A 48 -2.40 5.89 -9.40
C PHE A 48 -1.41 5.76 -10.57
N GLY A 49 -0.42 4.88 -10.49
CA GLY A 49 0.55 4.66 -11.56
C GLY A 49 1.59 5.78 -11.75
N VAL A 50 1.65 6.75 -10.86
CA VAL A 50 2.53 7.94 -10.95
C VAL A 50 3.88 7.70 -10.26
N TYR A 51 4.62 6.70 -10.72
CA TYR A 51 5.87 6.26 -10.08
C TYR A 51 7.00 7.31 -10.12
N ARG A 52 7.12 8.02 -11.23
CA ARG A 52 8.22 8.96 -11.48
C ARG A 52 7.97 10.34 -10.89
N ASP A 53 6.71 10.71 -10.72
CA ASP A 53 6.28 12.04 -10.28
C ASP A 53 6.46 12.26 -8.77
N ARG A 54 6.80 11.22 -8.02
CA ARG A 54 7.14 11.26 -6.59
C ARG A 54 6.05 11.92 -5.74
N CYS A 55 4.81 11.50 -5.94
CA CYS A 55 3.65 11.99 -5.22
C CYS A 55 3.24 11.07 -4.07
N GLY A 56 2.93 11.67 -2.95
CA GLY A 56 2.43 11.00 -1.75
C GLY A 56 1.76 12.00 -0.81
N LEU A 57 1.21 11.48 0.27
CA LEU A 57 0.51 12.25 1.28
C LEU A 57 0.95 11.78 2.67
N ILE A 58 1.15 12.71 3.59
CA ILE A 58 1.21 12.44 5.02
C ILE A 58 -0.08 12.94 5.68
N ALA A 59 -0.69 12.11 6.49
CA ALA A 59 -1.84 12.47 7.32
C ALA A 59 -1.50 12.22 8.79
N VAL A 60 -1.69 13.23 9.61
CA VAL A 60 -1.55 13.12 11.08
C VAL A 60 -2.92 13.26 11.71
N ILE A 61 -3.30 12.25 12.44
CA ILE A 61 -4.56 12.22 13.20
C ILE A 61 -4.20 12.44 14.66
N THR A 62 -4.71 13.50 15.25
CA THR A 62 -4.44 13.90 16.63
C THR A 62 -5.65 14.60 17.24
N ASP A 63 -5.62 14.84 18.55
CA ASP A 63 -6.62 15.62 19.26
C ASP A 63 -6.39 17.12 19.00
N LEU A 64 -7.23 17.72 18.16
CA LEU A 64 -7.16 19.15 17.81
C LEU A 64 -7.41 20.11 18.97
N ASN A 65 -7.89 19.62 20.13
CA ASN A 65 -7.96 20.42 21.34
C ASN A 65 -6.56 20.61 21.98
N LYS A 66 -5.60 19.74 21.65
CA LYS A 66 -4.24 19.78 22.18
C LYS A 66 -3.22 20.37 21.22
N VAL A 67 -3.46 20.18 19.91
CA VAL A 67 -2.53 20.64 18.85
C VAL A 67 -3.32 21.44 17.83
N LYS A 68 -2.89 22.67 17.57
CA LYS A 68 -3.50 23.48 16.51
C LYS A 68 -3.12 22.90 15.13
N SER A 69 -4.12 22.72 14.27
CA SER A 69 -3.93 22.22 12.90
C SER A 69 -2.86 23.01 12.15
N ASP A 70 -2.96 24.34 12.16
CA ASP A 70 -2.06 25.24 11.45
C ASP A 70 -0.59 25.08 11.92
N SER A 71 -0.37 24.87 13.21
CA SER A 71 0.98 24.67 13.75
C SER A 71 1.58 23.34 13.27
N LEU A 72 0.78 22.29 13.16
CA LEU A 72 1.22 21.00 12.67
C LEU A 72 1.52 21.05 11.15
N GLU A 73 0.65 21.70 10.39
CA GLU A 73 0.83 21.90 8.96
C GLU A 73 2.10 22.74 8.66
N THR A 74 2.30 23.82 9.40
CA THR A 74 3.51 24.65 9.30
C THR A 74 4.77 23.81 9.59
N MET A 75 4.78 23.03 10.67
CA MET A 75 5.92 22.18 11.04
C MET A 75 6.22 21.14 9.95
N LEU A 76 5.19 20.48 9.41
CA LEU A 76 5.37 19.48 8.34
C LEU A 76 5.88 20.14 7.06
N SER A 77 5.39 21.34 6.75
CA SER A 77 5.84 22.13 5.59
C SER A 77 7.30 22.58 5.73
N GLU A 78 7.72 22.98 6.92
CA GLU A 78 9.12 23.32 7.22
C GLU A 78 10.04 22.11 7.04
N ILE A 79 9.68 20.95 7.58
CA ILE A 79 10.43 19.71 7.40
C ILE A 79 10.54 19.34 5.91
N ALA A 80 9.44 19.42 5.15
CA ALA A 80 9.45 19.15 3.73
C ALA A 80 10.37 20.12 2.99
N ARG A 81 10.33 21.41 3.35
CA ARG A 81 11.16 22.45 2.77
C ARG A 81 12.65 22.23 3.02
N GLU A 82 13.02 21.75 4.19
CA GLU A 82 14.41 21.40 4.52
C GLU A 82 14.90 20.17 3.75
N LEU A 83 14.00 19.19 3.50
CA LEU A 83 14.37 17.92 2.84
C LEU A 83 14.50 18.06 1.33
N TYR A 84 13.56 18.75 0.67
CA TYR A 84 13.48 18.81 -0.81
C TYR A 84 12.88 20.10 -1.37
N PHE A 85 12.67 21.09 -0.54
CA PHE A 85 12.15 22.43 -0.83
C PHE A 85 10.67 22.42 -1.23
N HIS A 86 10.33 21.99 -2.47
CA HIS A 86 8.96 21.83 -2.94
C HIS A 86 8.80 20.53 -3.72
N PRO A 87 7.71 19.77 -3.49
CA PRO A 87 7.39 18.62 -4.34
C PRO A 87 6.89 19.11 -5.71
N PRO A 88 7.03 18.28 -6.78
CA PRO A 88 6.33 18.52 -8.02
C PRO A 88 4.80 18.48 -7.78
N ASP A 89 4.06 19.39 -8.38
CA ASP A 89 2.59 19.48 -8.25
C ASP A 89 1.83 18.62 -9.28
N HIS A 90 2.46 18.30 -10.40
CA HIS A 90 1.86 17.65 -11.56
C HIS A 90 1.06 16.37 -11.20
N ALA A 91 1.64 15.45 -10.45
CA ALA A 91 0.93 14.22 -10.07
C ALA A 91 -0.19 14.49 -9.06
N ALA A 92 -0.02 15.45 -8.16
CA ALA A 92 -1.05 15.83 -7.21
C ALA A 92 -2.27 16.39 -7.93
N GLU A 93 -2.06 17.22 -8.96
CA GLU A 93 -3.13 17.80 -9.78
C GLU A 93 -3.84 16.74 -10.63
N ILE A 94 -3.09 15.79 -11.24
CA ILE A 94 -3.70 14.65 -11.95
C ILE A 94 -4.62 13.87 -11.03
N ILE A 95 -4.17 13.55 -9.80
CA ILE A 95 -4.96 12.81 -8.83
C ILE A 95 -6.18 13.61 -8.38
N ASN A 96 -6.02 14.92 -8.19
CA ASN A 96 -7.11 15.84 -7.84
C ASN A 96 -8.21 15.84 -8.90
N ILE A 97 -7.85 16.00 -10.17
CA ILE A 97 -8.79 15.94 -11.31
C ILE A 97 -9.50 14.58 -11.33
N LEU A 98 -8.73 13.49 -11.27
CA LEU A 98 -9.25 12.13 -11.33
C LEU A 98 -10.24 11.83 -10.18
N LEU A 99 -9.95 12.25 -8.96
CA LEU A 99 -10.80 11.97 -7.81
C LEU A 99 -12.05 12.84 -7.74
N ASN A 100 -12.03 14.03 -8.35
CA ASN A 100 -13.16 14.96 -8.38
C ASN A 100 -14.08 14.76 -9.60
N ASP A 101 -13.60 14.15 -10.68
CA ASP A 101 -14.43 13.76 -11.80
C ASP A 101 -15.06 12.38 -11.58
N LYS A 102 -16.39 12.30 -11.64
CA LYS A 102 -17.12 11.06 -11.36
C LYS A 102 -16.84 9.96 -12.40
N ILE A 103 -16.63 10.31 -13.65
CA ILE A 103 -16.37 9.35 -14.73
C ILE A 103 -14.98 8.79 -14.57
N LEU A 104 -13.96 9.65 -14.50
CA LEU A 104 -12.57 9.26 -14.33
C LEU A 104 -12.35 8.43 -13.05
N LYS A 105 -12.98 8.82 -11.96
CA LYS A 105 -12.93 8.08 -10.69
C LYS A 105 -13.49 6.67 -10.81
N ASN A 106 -14.61 6.50 -11.52
CA ASN A 106 -15.21 5.17 -11.73
C ASN A 106 -14.34 4.30 -12.65
N GLU A 107 -13.73 4.87 -13.67
CA GLU A 107 -12.78 4.18 -14.54
C GLU A 107 -11.56 3.71 -13.73
N TRP A 108 -10.95 4.60 -12.96
CA TRP A 108 -9.84 4.26 -12.06
C TRP A 108 -10.19 3.16 -11.06
N LEU A 109 -11.37 3.21 -10.42
CA LEU A 109 -11.82 2.14 -9.51
C LEU A 109 -11.96 0.81 -10.24
N SER A 110 -12.45 0.82 -11.48
CA SER A 110 -12.55 -0.37 -12.32
C SER A 110 -11.18 -0.95 -12.65
N GLU A 111 -10.23 -0.12 -13.05
CA GLU A 111 -8.86 -0.54 -13.36
C GLU A 111 -8.16 -1.16 -12.14
N ILE A 112 -8.25 -0.53 -10.97
CA ILE A 112 -7.71 -1.08 -9.71
C ILE A 112 -8.34 -2.44 -9.41
N SER A 113 -9.66 -2.57 -9.57
CA SER A 113 -10.35 -3.86 -9.38
C SER A 113 -9.84 -4.93 -10.35
N CYS A 114 -9.59 -4.57 -11.61
CA CYS A 114 -9.02 -5.49 -12.61
C CYS A 114 -7.60 -5.92 -12.23
N MET A 115 -6.74 -5.00 -11.78
CA MET A 115 -5.40 -5.31 -11.30
C MET A 115 -5.42 -6.24 -10.08
N GLN A 116 -6.28 -5.96 -9.12
CA GLN A 116 -6.45 -6.78 -7.92
C GLN A 116 -6.89 -8.21 -8.28
N LYS A 117 -7.92 -8.37 -9.13
CA LYS A 117 -8.40 -9.67 -9.61
C LYS A 117 -7.31 -10.44 -10.34
N ARG A 118 -6.49 -9.75 -11.16
CA ARG A 118 -5.36 -10.37 -11.85
C ARG A 118 -4.34 -10.92 -10.87
N ILE A 119 -3.97 -10.16 -9.82
CA ILE A 119 -3.02 -10.59 -8.78
C ILE A 119 -3.55 -11.85 -8.08
N VAL A 120 -4.82 -11.86 -7.66
CA VAL A 120 -5.45 -13.01 -7.02
C VAL A 120 -5.43 -14.24 -7.95
N SER A 121 -5.89 -14.08 -9.19
CA SER A 121 -5.93 -15.17 -10.17
C SER A 121 -4.54 -15.74 -10.46
N LEU A 122 -3.51 -14.90 -10.58
CA LEU A 122 -2.13 -15.37 -10.78
C LEU A 122 -1.62 -16.17 -9.58
N ARG A 123 -1.93 -15.72 -8.36
CA ARG A 123 -1.56 -16.42 -7.11
C ARG A 123 -2.23 -17.78 -7.01
N GLU A 124 -3.53 -17.87 -7.32
CA GLU A 124 -4.29 -19.12 -7.35
C GLU A 124 -3.74 -20.10 -8.39
N LYS A 125 -3.49 -19.61 -9.61
CA LYS A 125 -2.88 -20.41 -10.68
C LYS A 125 -1.50 -20.94 -10.30
N PHE A 126 -0.70 -20.11 -9.68
CA PHE A 126 0.64 -20.47 -9.20
C PHE A 126 0.57 -21.54 -8.11
N SER A 127 -0.27 -21.33 -7.09
CA SER A 127 -0.53 -22.31 -6.03
C SER A 127 -0.96 -23.66 -6.61
N LYS A 128 -1.97 -23.66 -7.49
CA LYS A 128 -2.48 -24.86 -8.14
C LYS A 128 -1.44 -25.58 -9.01
N SER A 129 -0.62 -24.81 -9.75
CA SER A 129 0.47 -25.37 -10.53
C SER A 129 1.52 -26.07 -9.68
N LEU A 130 1.91 -25.48 -8.55
CA LEU A 130 2.85 -26.07 -7.60
C LEU A 130 2.27 -27.35 -6.99
N GLN A 131 1.02 -27.30 -6.53
CA GLN A 131 0.35 -28.47 -5.95
C GLN A 131 0.30 -29.65 -6.95
N ASN A 132 -0.11 -29.38 -8.19
CA ASN A 132 -0.19 -30.41 -9.21
C ASN A 132 1.16 -30.99 -9.61
N LYS A 133 2.20 -30.14 -9.74
CA LYS A 133 3.55 -30.59 -10.13
C LYS A 133 4.30 -31.34 -9.01
N LEU A 134 4.10 -30.91 -7.78
CA LEU A 134 4.79 -31.46 -6.62
C LEU A 134 3.95 -32.50 -5.86
N GLN A 135 2.71 -32.75 -6.30
CA GLN A 135 1.77 -33.68 -5.66
C GLN A 135 1.64 -33.44 -4.15
N THR A 136 1.46 -32.17 -3.75
CA THR A 136 1.39 -31.75 -2.35
C THR A 136 0.47 -30.56 -2.17
N ASP A 137 -0.25 -30.52 -1.06
CA ASP A 137 -1.09 -29.37 -0.66
C ASP A 137 -0.31 -28.27 0.08
N TYR A 138 0.98 -28.43 0.23
CA TYR A 138 1.84 -27.52 1.01
C TYR A 138 1.68 -26.06 0.59
N PHE A 139 1.49 -25.78 -0.69
CA PHE A 139 1.37 -24.40 -1.23
C PHE A 139 -0.04 -23.82 -1.21
N SER A 140 -1.03 -24.50 -0.62
CA SER A 140 -2.42 -24.01 -0.49
C SER A 140 -2.49 -22.70 0.31
N PHE A 141 -1.55 -22.47 1.24
CA PHE A 141 -1.48 -21.24 2.03
C PHE A 141 -1.34 -19.96 1.18
N LEU A 142 -0.86 -20.07 -0.06
CA LEU A 142 -0.78 -18.93 -0.98
C LEU A 142 -2.16 -18.34 -1.28
N ASN A 143 -3.20 -19.17 -1.31
CA ASN A 143 -4.56 -18.75 -1.66
C ASN A 143 -5.20 -17.84 -0.59
N VAL A 144 -4.71 -17.86 0.65
CA VAL A 144 -5.21 -17.01 1.73
C VAL A 144 -4.40 -15.72 1.90
N GLN A 145 -3.31 -15.58 1.18
CA GLN A 145 -2.51 -14.35 1.20
C GLN A 145 -3.22 -13.24 0.39
N ASN A 146 -3.11 -12.01 0.89
CA ASN A 146 -3.70 -10.83 0.26
C ASN A 146 -2.62 -9.80 -0.04
N GLY A 147 -2.91 -8.88 -0.96
CA GLY A 147 -2.02 -7.80 -1.35
C GLY A 147 -1.11 -8.16 -2.51
N MET A 148 -0.19 -7.26 -2.81
CA MET A 148 0.68 -7.33 -3.97
C MET A 148 1.69 -8.47 -3.91
N PHE A 149 2.19 -8.78 -2.71
CA PHE A 149 3.27 -9.73 -2.51
C PHE A 149 2.77 -11.08 -1.99
N SER A 150 3.52 -12.12 -2.33
CA SER A 150 3.36 -13.46 -1.77
C SER A 150 4.64 -13.88 -1.08
N ARG A 151 4.52 -14.39 0.14
CA ARG A 151 5.66 -14.93 0.87
C ARG A 151 5.79 -16.42 0.56
N LEU A 152 6.95 -16.80 0.04
CA LEU A 152 7.32 -18.20 -0.19
C LEU A 152 8.32 -18.65 0.88
N PRO A 153 8.16 -19.86 1.44
CA PRO A 153 9.07 -20.42 2.44
C PRO A 153 10.31 -21.04 1.76
N ILE A 154 11.05 -20.23 1.03
CA ILE A 154 12.28 -20.65 0.34
C ILE A 154 13.46 -20.12 1.14
N SER A 155 14.45 -20.99 1.40
CA SER A 155 15.70 -20.59 2.05
C SER A 155 16.55 -19.71 1.15
N GLU A 156 17.43 -18.91 1.73
CA GLU A 156 18.37 -18.07 0.99
C GLU A 156 19.19 -18.90 -0.02
N LYS A 157 19.67 -20.07 0.40
CA LYS A 157 20.37 -21.01 -0.49
C LYS A 157 19.49 -21.42 -1.68
N GLY A 158 18.21 -21.73 -1.42
CA GLY A 158 17.25 -22.09 -2.48
C GLY A 158 17.01 -20.93 -3.45
N ILE A 159 16.89 -19.70 -2.96
CA ILE A 159 16.77 -18.49 -3.80
C ILE A 159 18.01 -18.33 -4.70
N MET A 160 19.20 -18.51 -4.12
CA MET A 160 20.46 -18.39 -4.89
C MET A 160 20.60 -19.48 -5.96
N THR A 161 20.17 -20.72 -5.66
CA THR A 161 20.13 -21.82 -6.63
C THR A 161 19.17 -21.51 -7.78
N LEU A 162 17.94 -21.11 -7.47
CA LEU A 162 16.94 -20.74 -8.48
C LEU A 162 17.43 -19.60 -9.39
N ARG A 163 18.10 -18.62 -8.81
CA ARG A 163 18.67 -17.50 -9.57
C ARG A 163 19.80 -17.94 -10.49
N LYS A 164 20.79 -18.68 -9.96
CA LYS A 164 22.02 -19.01 -10.70
C LYS A 164 21.81 -20.12 -11.75
N GLU A 165 21.03 -21.13 -11.40
CA GLU A 165 20.88 -22.33 -12.22
C GLU A 165 19.66 -22.29 -13.14
N ASN A 166 18.61 -21.57 -12.72
CA ASN A 166 17.33 -21.56 -13.45
C ASN A 166 16.92 -20.18 -13.97
N GLY A 167 17.65 -19.11 -13.65
CA GLY A 167 17.30 -17.75 -14.05
C GLY A 167 15.99 -17.24 -13.43
N ILE A 168 15.59 -17.78 -12.27
CA ILE A 168 14.36 -17.40 -11.55
C ILE A 168 14.71 -16.41 -10.45
N TYR A 169 14.07 -15.24 -10.50
CA TYR A 169 14.29 -14.13 -9.58
C TYR A 169 13.02 -13.87 -8.76
N PHE A 170 13.23 -13.51 -7.48
CA PHE A 170 12.19 -13.14 -6.52
C PHE A 170 12.42 -11.76 -5.96
#